data_811126fdbd3a31031ae463a3d004e39a
#
_entry.id   811126fdbd3a31031ae463a3d004e39a
#
_cell.length_a   1.000
_cell.length_b   1.000
_cell.length_c   1.000
_cell.angle_alpha   90.00
_cell.angle_beta   90.00
_cell.angle_gamma   90.00
#
_symmetry.space_group_name_H-M   'P 1'
#
loop_
_entity.id
_entity.type
_entity.pdbx_description
1 polymer ?
#
loop_
_entity_poly.entity_id
_entity_poly.type
_entity_poly.pdbx_seq_one_letter_code
_entity_poly.pdbx_strand_id
1 'polypeptide(L)'
;GATGDLAMRKLLPALYQAHAAGLLHPQGRILGVSRSKFSREEFLAKVGRDSKIHIKNIEDAAWAQFEQRIDYLSLDVGEAADFSALADKVNQRPDTDAVVVYLSTAPKFFAPACEKLAAAGLNAPKVRIVLEKPLGTDLASCRKINEDVAAYFQENQIYRIDHYLGKEGL
;
A
#
# COMPACT_ATOMS: atom_id res chain seq x y z
N GLY A 1 -5.40 -0.90 -4.30
CA GLY A 1 -4.88 -1.06 -5.67
C GLY A 1 -3.90 -2.21 -5.88
N ALA A 2 -3.84 -3.18 -4.93
CA ALA A 2 -2.80 -4.22 -4.91
C ALA A 2 -2.80 -5.17 -6.13
N THR A 3 -3.88 -5.25 -6.89
CA THR A 3 -3.94 -6.07 -8.12
C THR A 3 -3.67 -5.26 -9.39
N GLY A 4 -3.39 -3.96 -9.25
CA GLY A 4 -3.15 -3.05 -10.36
C GLY A 4 -1.73 -3.12 -10.92
N ASP A 5 -1.53 -2.50 -12.08
CA ASP A 5 -0.27 -2.48 -12.82
C ASP A 5 0.91 -1.93 -12.00
N LEU A 6 0.71 -0.81 -11.29
CA LEU A 6 1.74 -0.21 -10.43
C LEU A 6 2.21 -1.18 -9.34
N ALA A 7 1.27 -1.86 -8.67
CA ALA A 7 1.61 -2.81 -7.61
C ALA A 7 2.43 -3.98 -8.17
N MET A 8 1.97 -4.58 -9.29
CA MET A 8 2.61 -5.76 -9.88
C MET A 8 3.95 -5.46 -10.54
N ARG A 9 4.08 -4.30 -11.21
CA ARG A 9 5.30 -3.98 -11.98
C ARG A 9 6.36 -3.21 -11.19
N LYS A 10 5.98 -2.54 -10.10
CA LYS A 10 6.87 -1.65 -9.37
C LYS A 10 6.92 -1.95 -7.87
N LEU A 11 5.78 -1.94 -7.18
CA LEU A 11 5.79 -2.00 -5.72
C LEU A 11 6.21 -3.38 -5.20
N LEU A 12 5.58 -4.46 -5.67
CA LEU A 12 5.93 -5.82 -5.23
C LEU A 12 7.35 -6.22 -5.64
N PRO A 13 7.83 -5.94 -6.87
CA PRO A 13 9.23 -6.11 -7.21
C PRO A 13 10.20 -5.35 -6.30
N ALA A 14 9.93 -4.07 -5.99
CA ALA A 14 10.76 -3.28 -5.09
C ALA A 14 10.75 -3.83 -3.65
N LEU A 15 9.59 -4.27 -3.16
CA LEU A 15 9.46 -4.91 -1.86
C LEU A 15 10.21 -6.25 -1.79
N TYR A 16 10.19 -7.05 -2.87
CA TYR A 16 11.00 -8.26 -2.95
C TYR A 16 12.51 -7.93 -2.90
N GLN A 17 12.97 -6.94 -3.68
CA GLN A 17 14.37 -6.52 -3.65
C GLN A 17 14.79 -6.04 -2.26
N ALA A 18 13.95 -5.25 -1.59
CA ALA A 18 14.19 -4.81 -0.22
C ALA A 18 14.21 -5.99 0.76
N HIS A 19 13.35 -7.00 0.57
CA HIS A 19 13.37 -8.24 1.34
C HIS A 19 14.68 -9.02 1.14
N ALA A 20 15.06 -9.26 -0.11
CA ALA A 20 16.29 -9.99 -0.44
C ALA A 20 17.57 -9.29 0.06
N ALA A 21 17.55 -7.95 0.09
CA ALA A 21 18.63 -7.13 0.65
C ALA A 21 18.60 -7.00 2.19
N GLY A 22 17.65 -7.63 2.89
CA GLY A 22 17.51 -7.54 4.35
C GLY A 22 17.06 -6.18 4.87
N LEU A 23 16.49 -5.33 4.01
CA LEU A 23 16.05 -3.97 4.36
C LEU A 23 14.65 -3.93 4.97
N LEU A 24 13.85 -4.98 4.81
CA LEU A 24 12.56 -5.08 5.46
C LEU A 24 12.70 -5.63 6.89
N HIS A 25 11.94 -5.05 7.82
CA HIS A 25 11.91 -5.57 9.18
C HIS A 25 11.62 -7.09 9.17
N PRO A 26 12.32 -7.91 9.99
CA PRO A 26 12.16 -9.38 9.98
C PRO A 26 10.72 -9.84 10.11
N GLN A 27 9.92 -9.18 10.95
CA GLN A 27 8.50 -9.48 11.16
C GLN A 27 7.55 -8.63 10.28
N GLY A 28 8.09 -7.81 9.36
CA GLY A 28 7.30 -6.96 8.48
C GLY A 28 6.37 -7.78 7.60
N ARG A 29 5.12 -7.35 7.45
CA ARG A 29 4.11 -7.96 6.58
C ARG A 29 3.66 -7.01 5.49
N ILE A 30 3.16 -7.58 4.42
CA ILE A 30 2.61 -6.90 3.26
C ILE A 30 1.17 -7.35 3.11
N LEU A 31 0.21 -6.44 3.30
CA LEU A 31 -1.20 -6.71 3.08
C LEU A 31 -1.63 -6.08 1.75
N GLY A 32 -1.86 -6.93 0.75
CA GLY A 32 -2.45 -6.50 -0.51
C GLY A 32 -3.95 -6.24 -0.34
N VAL A 33 -4.39 -5.06 -0.76
CA VAL A 33 -5.81 -4.66 -0.66
C VAL A 33 -6.31 -4.21 -2.02
N SER A 34 -7.38 -4.82 -2.52
CA SER A 34 -8.08 -4.39 -3.73
C SER A 34 -9.52 -4.92 -3.77
N ARG A 35 -10.32 -4.41 -4.69
CA ARG A 35 -11.71 -4.84 -4.88
C ARG A 35 -11.87 -6.23 -5.52
N SER A 36 -10.81 -6.81 -6.07
CA SER A 36 -10.85 -8.14 -6.67
C SER A 36 -11.10 -9.19 -5.58
N LYS A 37 -12.04 -10.09 -5.84
CA LYS A 37 -12.41 -11.17 -4.90
C LYS A 37 -11.45 -12.35 -5.10
N PHE A 38 -10.24 -12.25 -4.53
CA PHE A 38 -9.25 -13.32 -4.53
C PHE A 38 -9.12 -13.93 -3.13
N SER A 39 -8.81 -15.22 -3.08
CA SER A 39 -8.19 -15.81 -1.91
C SER A 39 -6.72 -15.34 -1.79
N ARG A 40 -6.08 -15.62 -0.66
CA ARG A 40 -4.64 -15.35 -0.50
C ARG A 40 -3.82 -16.12 -1.54
N GLU A 41 -4.17 -17.38 -1.80
CA GLU A 41 -3.50 -18.26 -2.76
C GLU A 41 -3.62 -17.75 -4.18
N GLU A 42 -4.81 -17.32 -4.60
CA GLU A 42 -5.05 -16.71 -5.90
C GLU A 42 -4.29 -15.40 -6.08
N PHE A 43 -4.22 -14.58 -5.02
CA PHE A 43 -3.44 -13.36 -5.05
C PHE A 43 -1.94 -13.65 -5.16
N LEU A 44 -1.40 -14.62 -4.40
CA LEU A 44 0.01 -15.05 -4.50
C LEU A 44 0.33 -15.61 -5.89
N ALA A 45 -0.55 -16.41 -6.47
CA ALA A 45 -0.38 -16.91 -7.84
C ALA A 45 -0.32 -15.75 -8.86
N LYS A 46 -1.15 -14.71 -8.68
CA LYS A 46 -1.08 -13.49 -9.50
C LYS A 46 0.23 -12.74 -9.28
N VAL A 47 0.66 -12.56 -8.04
CA VAL A 47 1.94 -11.91 -7.71
C VAL A 47 3.11 -12.66 -8.36
N GLY A 48 3.15 -13.97 -8.24
CA GLY A 48 4.19 -14.81 -8.87
C GLY A 48 4.22 -14.66 -10.38
N ARG A 49 3.07 -14.69 -11.04
CA ARG A 49 2.96 -14.58 -12.49
C ARG A 49 3.31 -13.17 -13.00
N ASP A 50 2.76 -12.13 -12.36
CA ASP A 50 2.75 -10.78 -12.92
C ASP A 50 3.91 -9.91 -12.40
N SER A 51 4.54 -10.26 -11.25
CA SER A 51 5.63 -9.48 -10.66
C SER A 51 7.01 -10.05 -10.92
N LYS A 52 7.17 -11.38 -10.96
CA LYS A 52 8.49 -12.02 -11.18
C LYS A 52 9.17 -11.55 -12.45
N ILE A 53 8.41 -11.35 -13.52
CA ILE A 53 8.95 -10.90 -14.83
C ILE A 53 9.60 -9.51 -14.79
N HIS A 54 9.36 -8.74 -13.72
CA HIS A 54 9.92 -7.40 -13.49
C HIS A 54 11.09 -7.39 -12.50
N ILE A 55 11.51 -8.56 -12.02
CA ILE A 55 12.58 -8.71 -11.04
C ILE A 55 13.79 -9.34 -11.71
N LYS A 56 14.96 -8.73 -11.53
CA LYS A 56 16.23 -9.32 -11.93
C LYS A 56 16.76 -10.17 -10.77
N ASN A 57 17.30 -11.35 -11.08
CA ASN A 57 17.98 -12.23 -10.12
C ASN A 57 17.05 -12.65 -8.95
N ILE A 58 16.04 -13.46 -9.26
CA ILE A 58 15.18 -14.06 -8.25
C ILE A 58 15.86 -15.31 -7.70
N GLU A 59 15.98 -15.39 -6.37
CA GLU A 59 16.37 -16.59 -5.67
C GLU A 59 15.12 -17.30 -5.11
N ASP A 60 14.92 -18.56 -5.44
CA ASP A 60 13.70 -19.30 -5.09
C ASP A 60 13.45 -19.35 -3.57
N ALA A 61 14.52 -19.53 -2.77
CA ALA A 61 14.39 -19.53 -1.32
C ALA A 61 13.96 -18.18 -0.75
N ALA A 62 14.53 -17.07 -1.26
CA ALA A 62 14.16 -15.72 -0.87
C ALA A 62 12.73 -15.38 -1.33
N TRP A 63 12.35 -15.85 -2.52
CA TRP A 63 10.98 -15.66 -3.01
C TRP A 63 9.96 -16.39 -2.13
N ALA A 64 10.21 -17.64 -1.77
CA ALA A 64 9.33 -18.41 -0.89
C ALA A 64 9.16 -17.74 0.49
N GLN A 65 10.24 -17.16 1.06
CA GLN A 65 10.17 -16.38 2.29
C GLN A 65 9.39 -15.07 2.11
N PHE A 66 9.55 -14.42 0.97
CA PHE A 66 8.80 -13.20 0.65
C PHE A 66 7.29 -13.45 0.54
N GLU A 67 6.88 -14.53 -0.12
CA GLU A 67 5.47 -14.94 -0.22
C GLU A 67 4.81 -15.17 1.15
N GLN A 68 5.57 -15.68 2.13
CA GLN A 68 5.07 -15.85 3.50
C GLN A 68 4.72 -14.54 4.20
N ARG A 69 5.31 -13.41 3.76
CA ARG A 69 5.02 -12.08 4.30
C ARG A 69 3.75 -11.47 3.72
N ILE A 70 3.26 -12.02 2.60
CA ILE A 70 2.15 -11.44 1.84
C ILE A 70 0.82 -12.05 2.31
N ASP A 71 -0.11 -11.18 2.62
CA ASP A 71 -1.52 -11.51 2.83
C ASP A 71 -2.41 -10.69 1.89
N TYR A 72 -3.68 -11.02 1.80
CA TYR A 72 -4.62 -10.34 0.92
C TYR A 72 -5.96 -10.09 1.61
N LEU A 73 -6.56 -8.94 1.29
CA LEU A 73 -7.91 -8.59 1.68
C LEU A 73 -8.65 -7.99 0.49
N SER A 74 -9.79 -8.60 0.13
CA SER A 74 -10.73 -7.99 -0.82
C SER A 74 -11.46 -6.85 -0.14
N LEU A 75 -11.29 -5.61 -0.65
CA LEU A 75 -11.91 -4.42 -0.11
C LEU A 75 -12.12 -3.39 -1.22
N ASP A 76 -13.34 -2.86 -1.34
CA ASP A 76 -13.65 -1.73 -2.21
C ASP A 76 -13.68 -0.44 -1.39
N VAL A 77 -12.89 0.56 -1.80
CA VAL A 77 -12.87 1.89 -1.15
C VAL A 77 -14.25 2.56 -1.17
N GLY A 78 -15.10 2.22 -2.15
CA GLY A 78 -16.50 2.63 -2.21
C GLY A 78 -17.37 2.07 -1.08
N GLU A 79 -17.06 0.87 -0.56
CA GLU A 79 -17.85 0.16 0.45
C GLU A 79 -17.36 0.46 1.87
N ALA A 80 -18.22 1.08 2.69
CA ALA A 80 -17.82 1.52 4.03
C ALA A 80 -17.63 0.37 5.03
N ALA A 81 -18.40 -0.72 4.89
CA ALA A 81 -18.42 -1.82 5.87
C ALA A 81 -17.10 -2.60 5.91
N ASP A 82 -16.35 -2.61 4.82
CA ASP A 82 -15.17 -3.47 4.70
C ASP A 82 -13.92 -2.94 5.44
N PHE A 83 -13.91 -1.68 5.87
CA PHE A 83 -12.76 -1.10 6.58
C PHE A 83 -12.58 -1.64 8.00
N SER A 84 -13.64 -2.16 8.62
CA SER A 84 -13.52 -2.91 9.89
C SER A 84 -12.67 -4.17 9.71
N ALA A 85 -12.87 -4.93 8.63
CA ALA A 85 -12.06 -6.10 8.33
C ALA A 85 -10.58 -5.74 8.07
N LEU A 86 -10.30 -4.57 7.49
CA LEU A 86 -8.94 -4.06 7.35
C LEU A 86 -8.33 -3.73 8.71
N ALA A 87 -9.08 -3.06 9.59
CA ALA A 87 -8.63 -2.74 10.94
C ALA A 87 -8.33 -4.02 11.74
N ASP A 88 -9.19 -5.02 11.64
CA ASP A 88 -8.99 -6.32 12.29
C ASP A 88 -7.70 -6.98 11.81
N LYS A 89 -7.46 -6.99 10.50
CA LYS A 89 -6.21 -7.54 9.91
C LYS A 89 -4.96 -6.81 10.41
N VAL A 90 -4.99 -5.48 10.48
CA VAL A 90 -3.87 -4.67 10.99
C VAL A 90 -3.66 -4.90 12.49
N ASN A 91 -4.74 -4.96 13.27
CA ASN A 91 -4.71 -5.08 14.73
C ASN A 91 -4.43 -6.51 15.23
N GLN A 92 -4.43 -7.53 14.37
CA GLN A 92 -3.97 -8.88 14.72
C GLN A 92 -2.54 -8.90 15.28
N ARG A 93 -1.78 -7.81 15.11
CA ARG A 93 -0.44 -7.61 15.67
C ARG A 93 -0.37 -6.32 16.46
N PRO A 94 -0.70 -6.37 17.75
CA PRO A 94 -0.72 -5.17 18.61
C PRO A 94 0.66 -4.51 18.74
N ASP A 95 1.75 -5.30 18.66
CA ASP A 95 3.14 -4.83 18.81
C ASP A 95 3.72 -4.20 17.50
N THR A 96 2.85 -3.83 16.56
CA THR A 96 3.28 -3.17 15.33
C THR A 96 3.65 -1.71 15.62
N ASP A 97 4.92 -1.35 15.42
CA ASP A 97 5.46 0.00 15.66
C ASP A 97 5.08 0.99 14.55
N ALA A 98 4.91 0.51 13.32
CA ALA A 98 4.56 1.34 12.18
C ALA A 98 3.65 0.60 11.20
N VAL A 99 2.68 1.32 10.65
CA VAL A 99 1.81 0.87 9.56
C VAL A 99 1.93 1.85 8.40
N VAL A 100 2.30 1.36 7.23
CA VAL A 100 2.37 2.18 6.01
C VAL A 100 1.21 1.80 5.10
N VAL A 101 0.34 2.76 4.84
CA VAL A 101 -0.78 2.62 3.91
C VAL A 101 -0.41 3.30 2.60
N TYR A 102 -0.09 2.51 1.60
CA TYR A 102 0.27 3.00 0.27
C TYR A 102 -0.96 3.02 -0.65
N LEU A 103 -1.41 4.21 -1.03
CA LEU A 103 -2.58 4.41 -1.87
C LEU A 103 -2.22 4.39 -3.37
N SER A 104 -2.05 3.20 -3.91
CA SER A 104 -1.89 2.97 -5.37
C SER A 104 -3.24 2.98 -6.11
N THR A 105 -4.03 4.03 -5.89
CA THR A 105 -5.37 4.22 -6.44
C THR A 105 -5.46 5.57 -7.16
N ALA A 106 -6.55 5.79 -7.90
CA ALA A 106 -6.78 7.10 -8.51
C ALA A 106 -6.97 8.19 -7.42
N PRO A 107 -6.54 9.44 -7.66
CA PRO A 107 -6.58 10.54 -6.68
C PRO A 107 -7.97 10.79 -6.06
N LYS A 108 -9.03 10.57 -6.81
CA LYS A 108 -10.42 10.69 -6.32
C LYS A 108 -10.74 9.76 -5.13
N PHE A 109 -9.93 8.73 -4.89
CA PHE A 109 -10.11 7.80 -3.78
C PHE A 109 -9.27 8.15 -2.55
N PHE A 110 -8.37 9.15 -2.61
CA PHE A 110 -7.49 9.48 -1.49
C PHE A 110 -8.28 9.96 -0.28
N ALA A 111 -9.10 10.98 -0.45
CA ALA A 111 -9.92 11.51 0.63
C ALA A 111 -10.92 10.47 1.19
N PRO A 112 -11.73 9.78 0.37
CA PRO A 112 -12.62 8.73 0.88
C PRO A 112 -11.87 7.58 1.59
N ALA A 113 -10.67 7.21 1.13
CA ALA A 113 -9.87 6.20 1.80
C ALA A 113 -9.39 6.68 3.17
N CYS A 114 -8.88 7.93 3.27
CA CYS A 114 -8.41 8.50 4.52
C CYS A 114 -9.55 8.65 5.55
N GLU A 115 -10.73 9.10 5.12
CA GLU A 115 -11.92 9.17 5.95
C GLU A 115 -12.26 7.79 6.56
N LYS A 116 -12.36 6.76 5.72
CA LYS A 116 -12.72 5.41 6.15
C LYS A 116 -11.66 4.74 7.01
N LEU A 117 -10.38 4.98 6.71
CA LEU A 117 -9.28 4.54 7.56
C LEU A 117 -9.39 5.16 8.96
N ALA A 118 -9.65 6.47 9.04
CA ALA A 118 -9.83 7.15 10.30
C ALA A 118 -11.07 6.64 11.06
N ALA A 119 -12.19 6.46 10.37
CA ALA A 119 -13.42 5.90 10.96
C ALA A 119 -13.20 4.47 11.51
N ALA A 120 -12.31 3.69 10.91
CA ALA A 120 -11.90 2.37 11.38
C ALA A 120 -10.77 2.39 12.44
N GLY A 121 -10.36 3.57 12.92
CA GLY A 121 -9.30 3.72 13.92
C GLY A 121 -7.88 3.54 13.36
N LEU A 122 -7.71 3.53 12.05
CA LEU A 122 -6.43 3.38 11.37
C LEU A 122 -5.78 4.74 11.03
N ASN A 123 -5.84 5.70 11.96
CA ASN A 123 -5.18 7.01 11.85
C ASN A 123 -4.31 7.36 13.07
N ALA A 124 -4.00 6.37 13.90
CA ALA A 124 -3.10 6.54 15.04
C ALA A 124 -1.71 7.07 14.60
N PRO A 125 -0.92 7.71 15.50
CA PRO A 125 0.38 8.30 15.16
C PRO A 125 1.39 7.34 14.50
N LYS A 126 1.22 6.03 14.68
CA LYS A 126 2.06 5.01 14.03
C LYS A 126 1.69 4.74 12.56
N VAL A 127 0.57 5.25 12.06
CA VAL A 127 0.12 5.05 10.68
C VAL A 127 0.69 6.15 9.78
N ARG A 128 1.19 5.76 8.62
CA ARG A 128 1.72 6.64 7.57
C ARG A 128 0.92 6.44 6.30
N ILE A 129 0.49 7.54 5.68
CA ILE A 129 -0.20 7.51 4.39
C ILE A 129 0.77 7.91 3.30
N VAL A 130 0.86 7.10 2.26
CA VAL A 130 1.68 7.37 1.08
C VAL A 130 0.76 7.62 -0.11
N LEU A 131 0.88 8.80 -0.70
CA LEU A 131 0.11 9.27 -1.85
C LEU A 131 0.99 9.36 -3.08
N GLU A 132 0.51 8.84 -4.19
CA GLU A 132 1.15 8.92 -5.50
C GLU A 132 0.66 10.16 -6.27
N LYS A 133 1.54 10.73 -7.09
CA LYS A 133 1.13 11.73 -8.08
C LYS A 133 0.33 11.10 -9.22
N PRO A 134 -0.59 11.87 -9.86
CA PRO A 134 -0.91 13.28 -9.59
C PRO A 134 -1.81 13.45 -8.35
N LEU A 135 -1.59 14.55 -7.60
CA LEU A 135 -2.44 14.93 -6.45
C LEU A 135 -3.60 15.85 -6.86
N GLY A 136 -4.06 15.73 -8.09
CA GLY A 136 -5.07 16.57 -8.70
C GLY A 136 -4.71 16.90 -10.14
N THR A 137 -5.64 17.54 -10.86
CA THR A 137 -5.45 17.94 -12.26
C THR A 137 -5.05 19.42 -12.39
N ASP A 138 -5.29 20.20 -11.34
CA ASP A 138 -5.00 21.62 -11.23
C ASP A 138 -4.71 22.02 -9.77
N LEU A 139 -4.40 23.29 -9.54
CA LEU A 139 -4.07 23.81 -8.22
C LEU A 139 -5.25 23.70 -7.23
N ALA A 140 -6.47 23.93 -7.69
CA ALA A 140 -7.65 23.89 -6.84
C ALA A 140 -7.95 22.46 -6.37
N SER A 141 -7.93 21.49 -7.27
CA SER A 141 -8.11 20.07 -6.94
C SER A 141 -6.97 19.52 -6.09
N CYS A 142 -5.73 19.98 -6.32
CA CYS A 142 -4.59 19.60 -5.50
C CYS A 142 -4.76 20.12 -4.05
N ARG A 143 -5.14 21.39 -3.87
CA ARG A 143 -5.40 21.97 -2.54
C ARG A 143 -6.52 21.21 -1.84
N LYS A 144 -7.62 20.97 -2.53
CA LYS A 144 -8.75 20.22 -1.96
C LYS A 144 -8.34 18.82 -1.48
N ILE A 145 -7.62 18.05 -2.28
CA ILE A 145 -7.14 16.72 -1.88
C ILE A 145 -6.26 16.82 -0.63
N ASN A 146 -5.35 17.80 -0.57
CA ASN A 146 -4.48 17.97 0.60
C ASN A 146 -5.29 18.35 1.85
N GLU A 147 -6.26 19.25 1.75
CA GLU A 147 -7.15 19.64 2.84
C GLU A 147 -7.99 18.44 3.33
N ASP A 148 -8.58 17.69 2.39
CA ASP A 148 -9.41 16.54 2.71
C ASP A 148 -8.60 15.42 3.41
N VAL A 149 -7.36 15.18 3.00
CA VAL A 149 -6.47 14.20 3.65
C VAL A 149 -6.00 14.71 5.02
N ALA A 150 -5.66 15.99 5.13
CA ALA A 150 -5.24 16.62 6.38
C ALA A 150 -6.34 16.69 7.44
N ALA A 151 -7.60 16.53 7.05
CA ALA A 151 -8.73 16.42 8.00
C ALA A 151 -8.66 15.14 8.87
N TYR A 152 -7.96 14.09 8.38
CA TYR A 152 -7.91 12.78 9.04
C TYR A 152 -6.52 12.36 9.50
N PHE A 153 -5.45 12.91 8.90
CA PHE A 153 -4.06 12.58 9.20
C PHE A 153 -3.23 13.85 9.40
N GLN A 154 -2.31 13.82 10.35
CA GLN A 154 -1.37 14.92 10.57
C GLN A 154 -0.34 14.97 9.44
N GLU A 155 0.24 16.15 9.16
CA GLU A 155 1.21 16.32 8.08
C GLU A 155 2.44 15.40 8.21
N ASN A 156 2.89 15.11 9.43
CA ASN A 156 3.99 14.19 9.68
C ASN A 156 3.63 12.70 9.42
N GLN A 157 2.38 12.40 9.13
CA GLN A 157 1.89 11.08 8.72
C GLN A 157 1.72 10.96 7.20
N ILE A 158 1.79 12.07 6.44
CA ILE A 158 1.46 12.13 5.01
C ILE A 158 2.74 12.21 4.18
N TYR A 159 2.96 11.23 3.31
CA TYR A 159 4.10 11.15 2.40
C TYR A 159 3.60 11.24 0.95
N ARG A 160 4.07 12.25 0.23
CA ARG A 160 3.75 12.49 -1.18
C ARG A 160 4.92 12.07 -2.04
N ILE A 161 4.74 11.03 -2.85
CA ILE A 161 5.81 10.48 -3.68
C ILE A 161 5.86 11.18 -5.03
N ASP A 162 7.06 11.62 -5.40
CA ASP A 162 7.41 12.08 -6.74
C ASP A 162 8.45 11.15 -7.36
N HIS A 163 8.02 10.38 -8.36
CA HIS A 163 8.90 9.44 -9.07
C HIS A 163 10.06 10.12 -9.80
N TYR A 164 9.92 11.40 -10.19
CA TYR A 164 11.00 12.13 -10.87
C TYR A 164 12.18 12.39 -9.95
N LEU A 165 11.92 12.66 -8.66
CA LEU A 165 12.99 12.89 -7.68
C LEU A 165 13.74 11.61 -7.28
N GLY A 166 13.19 10.43 -7.59
CA GLY A 166 13.81 9.13 -7.30
C GLY A 166 14.57 8.52 -8.48
N LYS A 167 14.70 9.22 -9.62
CA LYS A 167 15.47 8.71 -10.75
C LYS A 167 16.96 8.97 -10.54
N GLU A 168 17.77 7.93 -10.74
CA GLU A 168 19.22 8.08 -10.82
C GLU A 168 19.55 9.02 -11.99
N GLY A 169 20.30 10.10 -11.74
CA GLY A 169 20.80 11.03 -12.78
C GLY A 169 20.11 12.40 -12.82
N LEU A 170 19.46 12.82 -11.74
CA LEU A 170 19.10 14.24 -11.52
C LEU A 170 20.16 14.91 -10.64
#